data_cad4e10301b47b696a1b09c5fc997883
#
_entry.id   cad4e10301b47b696a1b09c5fc997883
#
_cell.length_a   1.000
_cell.length_b   1.000
_cell.length_c   1.000
_cell.angle_alpha   90.00
_cell.angle_beta   90.00
_cell.angle_gamma   90.00
#
_symmetry.space_group_name_H-M   'P 1'
#
loop_
_entity.id
_entity.type
_entity.pdbx_description
1 polymer ?
#
loop_
_entity_poly.entity_id
_entity_poly.type
_entity_poly.pdbx_seq_one_letter_code
_entity_poly.pdbx_strand_id
1 'polypeptide(L)'
;MVAEKLNYKVKDLTLAAWGRKEITLAEDEMPGLMSLRKEYGPSKPLKGARVAGCLHMTIQTAVLIETLVELGAEVTWSSCNIFSTQDHAAAAIAAAGISVYAWKGMNAEEFDWCIEQTLFFGEDRKPLNMILDDGGDLSNMVFDKFPELIKEIKGLSEETTTGVHRLYERMQKGTLPIPAININDSVTKSKFDNKYGCRESLVDAIRRATDLMLAGKVAVVAGFGDVGKGSADSLRDAKVRVIVTEIDPICALQAAMEGYEVKKMATAIKEADIVVTATGNCNIITSEHFKSMKHNAIVCNIGHFDNEIDMAWLNTTHGASKIEIKPQVDKYTVGSKDIIVLAEGRLVNLGCAMGHPSFVMSNSFTNQTLAQLELWMNPGKYENKVYTLPKHLDEKVARLHLAKVGVELEELTPDQAKYIGVPMNGPYKNDMYRY
;
A
#
# COMPACT_ATOMS: atom_id res chain seq x y z
N MET A 1 13.23 7.79 36.06
CA MET A 1 13.43 8.88 35.08
C MET A 1 12.49 8.54 33.92
N VAL A 2 11.43 9.31 33.73
CA VAL A 2 10.57 9.19 32.55
C VAL A 2 11.43 9.70 31.40
N ALA A 3 11.75 8.83 30.42
CA ALA A 3 12.47 9.25 29.24
C ALA A 3 11.67 10.38 28.55
N GLU A 4 12.33 11.49 28.28
CA GLU A 4 11.76 12.62 27.56
C GLU A 4 11.19 12.09 26.24
N LYS A 5 9.88 12.28 25.97
CA LYS A 5 9.25 11.80 24.74
C LYS A 5 9.84 12.61 23.59
N LEU A 6 10.62 11.95 22.75
CA LEU A 6 11.05 12.53 21.49
C LEU A 6 9.82 12.79 20.62
N ASN A 7 9.67 13.99 20.12
CA ASN A 7 8.57 14.33 19.19
C ASN A 7 8.70 13.63 17.83
N TYR A 8 9.85 13.07 17.52
CA TYR A 8 10.13 12.28 16.33
C TYR A 8 11.36 11.39 16.52
N LYS A 9 11.49 10.35 15.67
CA LYS A 9 12.74 9.62 15.47
C LYS A 9 12.87 9.23 14.00
N VAL A 10 13.86 9.80 13.34
CA VAL A 10 14.15 9.60 11.90
C VAL A 10 15.62 9.26 11.71
N LYS A 11 16.00 8.77 10.55
CA LYS A 11 17.38 8.37 10.23
C LYS A 11 18.37 9.53 10.32
N ASP A 12 18.03 10.61 9.61
CA ASP A 12 18.89 11.79 9.48
C ASP A 12 18.05 13.03 9.13
N LEU A 13 17.95 13.95 10.07
CA LEU A 13 17.17 15.18 9.89
C LEU A 13 17.76 16.13 8.82
N THR A 14 19.04 16.02 8.49
CA THR A 14 19.68 16.84 7.46
C THR A 14 19.12 16.61 6.06
N LEU A 15 18.42 15.49 5.85
CA LEU A 15 17.73 15.16 4.60
C LEU A 15 16.44 15.95 4.37
N ALA A 16 15.96 16.72 5.36
CA ALA A 16 14.66 17.41 5.33
C ALA A 16 14.51 18.36 4.13
N ALA A 17 15.56 19.11 3.79
CA ALA A 17 15.54 20.05 2.66
C ALA A 17 15.39 19.33 1.31
N TRP A 18 15.96 18.15 1.17
CA TRP A 18 15.75 17.30 -0.01
C TRP A 18 14.33 16.77 -0.03
N GLY A 19 13.87 16.17 1.08
CA GLY A 19 12.50 15.65 1.19
C GLY A 19 11.44 16.71 0.86
N ARG A 20 11.61 17.95 1.32
CA ARG A 20 10.70 19.07 1.00
C ARG A 20 10.58 19.34 -0.49
N LYS A 21 11.68 19.28 -1.23
CA LYS A 21 11.65 19.47 -2.69
C LYS A 21 10.85 18.37 -3.40
N GLU A 22 11.04 17.12 -2.99
CA GLU A 22 10.29 16.01 -3.57
C GLU A 22 8.81 16.01 -3.15
N ILE A 23 8.49 16.42 -1.92
CA ILE A 23 7.10 16.61 -1.48
C ILE A 23 6.41 17.66 -2.36
N THR A 24 7.06 18.79 -2.62
CA THR A 24 6.50 19.84 -3.49
C THR A 24 6.26 19.33 -4.92
N LEU A 25 7.19 18.53 -5.45
CA LEU A 25 6.99 17.88 -6.76
C LEU A 25 5.81 16.89 -6.73
N ALA A 26 5.67 16.13 -5.65
CA ALA A 26 4.56 15.18 -5.50
C ALA A 26 3.21 15.89 -5.37
N GLU A 27 3.13 17.03 -4.69
CA GLU A 27 1.93 17.85 -4.57
C GLU A 27 1.36 18.23 -5.95
N ASP A 28 2.23 18.59 -6.90
CA ASP A 28 1.81 18.89 -8.28
C ASP A 28 1.16 17.69 -8.99
N GLU A 29 1.54 16.47 -8.62
CA GLU A 29 1.02 15.20 -9.17
C GLU A 29 -0.12 14.57 -8.34
N MET A 30 -0.53 15.22 -7.23
CA MET A 30 -1.54 14.70 -6.31
C MET A 30 -2.79 15.58 -6.23
N PRO A 31 -3.52 15.76 -7.36
CA PRO A 31 -4.60 16.74 -7.47
C PRO A 31 -5.77 16.47 -6.52
N GLY A 32 -6.02 15.21 -6.16
CA GLY A 32 -7.08 14.87 -5.22
C GLY A 32 -6.83 15.46 -3.83
N LEU A 33 -5.66 15.23 -3.25
CA LEU A 33 -5.29 15.77 -1.95
C LEU A 33 -5.22 17.32 -1.96
N MET A 34 -4.63 17.90 -2.99
CA MET A 34 -4.54 19.36 -3.12
C MET A 34 -5.92 20.01 -3.25
N SER A 35 -6.86 19.34 -3.92
CA SER A 35 -8.26 19.78 -4.00
C SER A 35 -8.95 19.71 -2.62
N LEU A 36 -8.71 18.65 -1.85
CA LEU A 36 -9.27 18.54 -0.49
C LEU A 36 -8.69 19.60 0.45
N ARG A 37 -7.40 19.93 0.37
CA ARG A 37 -6.81 21.06 1.11
C ARG A 37 -7.53 22.36 0.79
N LYS A 38 -7.78 22.62 -0.50
CA LYS A 38 -8.48 23.84 -0.94
C LYS A 38 -9.94 23.86 -0.48
N GLU A 39 -10.64 22.72 -0.55
CA GLU A 39 -12.08 22.63 -0.19
C GLU A 39 -12.28 22.68 1.33
N TYR A 40 -11.53 21.92 2.10
CA TYR A 40 -11.75 21.71 3.52
C TYR A 40 -10.80 22.47 4.45
N GLY A 41 -9.60 22.85 3.97
CA GLY A 41 -8.60 23.55 4.78
C GLY A 41 -9.13 24.78 5.54
N PRO A 42 -9.92 25.68 4.89
CA PRO A 42 -10.47 26.85 5.58
C PRO A 42 -11.39 26.52 6.76
N SER A 43 -12.15 25.42 6.69
CA SER A 43 -13.12 25.02 7.72
C SER A 43 -12.53 24.12 8.80
N LYS A 44 -11.38 23.50 8.55
CA LYS A 44 -10.68 22.57 9.46
C LYS A 44 -11.59 21.50 10.07
N PRO A 45 -12.29 20.70 9.27
CA PRO A 45 -13.30 19.75 9.78
C PRO A 45 -12.73 18.65 10.69
N LEU A 46 -11.41 18.37 10.60
CA LEU A 46 -10.73 17.40 11.46
C LEU A 46 -10.21 18.01 12.77
N LYS A 47 -10.60 19.23 13.11
CA LYS A 47 -10.19 19.84 14.38
C LYS A 47 -10.57 18.96 15.57
N GLY A 48 -9.58 18.61 16.41
CA GLY A 48 -9.72 17.72 17.56
C GLY A 48 -9.52 16.23 17.24
N ALA A 49 -9.38 15.86 15.96
CA ALA A 49 -8.95 14.53 15.58
C ALA A 49 -7.46 14.35 15.89
N ARG A 50 -7.13 13.24 16.55
CA ARG A 50 -5.77 12.78 16.82
C ARG A 50 -5.57 11.49 16.05
N VAL A 51 -5.02 11.63 14.85
CA VAL A 51 -4.86 10.52 13.89
C VAL A 51 -3.51 9.88 14.10
N ALA A 52 -3.51 8.64 14.58
CA ALA A 52 -2.33 7.78 14.52
C ALA A 52 -2.29 7.06 13.18
N GLY A 53 -1.20 7.20 12.45
CA GLY A 53 -0.99 6.55 11.16
C GLY A 53 0.11 5.52 11.19
N CYS A 54 -0.13 4.37 10.56
CA CYS A 54 0.85 3.34 10.28
C CYS A 54 0.75 2.93 8.81
N LEU A 55 1.49 3.62 7.96
CA LEU A 55 1.51 3.40 6.52
C LEU A 55 2.89 3.82 5.98
N HIS A 56 3.34 3.19 4.89
CA HIS A 56 4.66 3.42 4.31
C HIS A 56 5.06 4.90 4.31
N MET A 57 6.13 5.27 5.02
CA MET A 57 6.56 6.68 5.15
C MET A 57 7.32 7.13 3.89
N THR A 58 6.57 7.35 2.82
CA THR A 58 7.05 7.83 1.53
C THR A 58 6.81 9.33 1.33
N ILE A 59 7.33 9.88 0.24
CA ILE A 59 7.05 11.26 -0.19
C ILE A 59 5.54 11.50 -0.35
N GLN A 60 4.82 10.54 -0.95
CA GLN A 60 3.38 10.64 -1.15
C GLN A 60 2.61 10.62 0.19
N THR A 61 3.08 9.82 1.12
CA THR A 61 2.54 9.77 2.49
C THR A 61 2.78 11.09 3.23
N ALA A 62 3.90 11.76 3.00
CA ALA A 62 4.13 13.10 3.55
C ALA A 62 3.06 14.09 3.08
N VAL A 63 2.64 14.04 1.80
CA VAL A 63 1.53 14.87 1.29
C VAL A 63 0.21 14.54 1.98
N LEU A 64 -0.08 13.25 2.23
CA LEU A 64 -1.26 12.82 3.01
C LEU A 64 -1.23 13.38 4.43
N ILE A 65 -0.12 13.20 5.14
CA ILE A 65 0.07 13.69 6.52
C ILE A 65 -0.19 15.19 6.58
N GLU A 66 0.45 15.98 5.72
CA GLU A 66 0.27 17.43 5.66
C GLU A 66 -1.16 17.82 5.27
N THR A 67 -1.84 17.02 4.44
CA THR A 67 -3.25 17.23 4.12
C THR A 67 -4.12 17.06 5.36
N LEU A 68 -3.96 16.00 6.14
CA LEU A 68 -4.71 15.78 7.38
C LEU A 68 -4.48 16.93 8.38
N VAL A 69 -3.23 17.40 8.50
CA VAL A 69 -2.88 18.54 9.35
C VAL A 69 -3.53 19.84 8.86
N GLU A 70 -3.51 20.09 7.54
CA GLU A 70 -4.18 21.26 6.93
C GLU A 70 -5.70 21.24 7.19
N LEU A 71 -6.30 20.06 7.22
CA LEU A 71 -7.71 19.87 7.58
C LEU A 71 -7.98 19.95 9.09
N GLY A 72 -6.96 20.18 9.92
CA GLY A 72 -7.07 20.47 11.36
C GLY A 72 -6.77 19.30 12.30
N ALA A 73 -6.34 18.15 11.81
CA ALA A 73 -5.95 17.02 12.65
C ALA A 73 -4.58 17.24 13.33
N GLU A 74 -4.42 16.66 14.51
CA GLU A 74 -3.12 16.34 15.08
C GLU A 74 -2.73 14.96 14.52
N VAL A 75 -1.48 14.78 14.05
CA VAL A 75 -1.04 13.56 13.40
C VAL A 75 0.24 13.03 14.02
N THR A 76 0.29 11.73 14.25
CA THR A 76 1.51 10.97 14.55
C THR A 76 1.66 9.86 13.54
N TRP A 77 2.89 9.50 13.15
CA TRP A 77 3.08 8.55 12.05
C TRP A 77 4.22 7.58 12.29
N SER A 78 4.02 6.32 11.87
CA SER A 78 5.03 5.29 11.71
C SER A 78 4.92 4.62 10.35
N SER A 79 5.94 3.87 9.94
CA SER A 79 5.86 3.05 8.72
C SER A 79 5.31 1.66 9.04
N CYS A 80 4.58 1.08 8.10
CA CYS A 80 4.05 -0.29 8.19
C CYS A 80 5.01 -1.36 7.64
N ASN A 81 6.25 -0.99 7.29
CA ASN A 81 7.25 -1.93 6.77
C ASN A 81 8.66 -1.41 7.06
N ILE A 82 9.57 -2.32 7.45
CA ILE A 82 10.93 -1.97 7.88
C ILE A 82 11.85 -1.43 6.77
N PHE A 83 11.52 -1.66 5.48
CA PHE A 83 12.34 -1.22 4.34
C PHE A 83 11.67 -0.16 3.47
N SER A 84 10.43 0.24 3.75
CA SER A 84 9.67 1.12 2.86
C SER A 84 9.82 2.61 3.14
N THR A 85 10.38 2.99 4.28
CA THR A 85 10.59 4.41 4.61
C THR A 85 11.54 5.06 3.62
N GLN A 86 11.17 6.22 3.13
CA GLN A 86 12.05 7.17 2.45
C GLN A 86 12.55 8.16 3.50
N ASP A 87 13.83 8.03 3.90
CA ASP A 87 14.37 8.75 5.06
C ASP A 87 14.28 10.27 4.91
N HIS A 88 14.39 10.79 3.70
CA HIS A 88 14.22 12.22 3.40
C HIS A 88 12.74 12.70 3.53
N ALA A 89 11.75 11.82 3.28
CA ALA A 89 10.35 12.13 3.53
C ALA A 89 10.07 12.22 5.03
N ALA A 90 10.53 11.24 5.80
CA ALA A 90 10.41 11.25 7.27
C ALA A 90 11.10 12.47 7.88
N ALA A 91 12.30 12.82 7.41
CA ALA A 91 13.02 14.01 7.84
C ALA A 91 12.26 15.31 7.56
N ALA A 92 11.64 15.44 6.39
CA ALA A 92 10.86 16.62 6.03
C ALA A 92 9.62 16.80 6.93
N ILE A 93 8.92 15.74 7.25
CA ILE A 93 7.77 15.75 8.16
C ILE A 93 8.20 16.08 9.59
N ALA A 94 9.30 15.50 10.08
CA ALA A 94 9.86 15.83 11.38
C ALA A 94 10.27 17.31 11.48
N ALA A 95 10.93 17.84 10.43
CA ALA A 95 11.32 19.26 10.35
C ALA A 95 10.12 20.22 10.28
N ALA A 96 8.97 19.76 9.77
CA ALA A 96 7.72 20.50 9.78
C ALA A 96 7.01 20.49 11.17
N GLY A 97 7.59 19.84 12.18
CA GLY A 97 7.06 19.76 13.54
C GLY A 97 5.98 18.70 13.74
N ILE A 98 5.83 17.78 12.80
CA ILE A 98 4.87 16.67 12.89
C ILE A 98 5.58 15.44 13.45
N SER A 99 4.93 14.74 14.39
CA SER A 99 5.51 13.57 15.05
C SER A 99 5.58 12.37 14.09
N VAL A 100 6.80 11.93 13.78
CA VAL A 100 7.07 10.79 12.90
C VAL A 100 8.17 9.91 13.47
N TYR A 101 7.93 8.60 13.44
CA TYR A 101 8.83 7.57 13.96
C TYR A 101 9.04 6.53 12.86
N ALA A 102 10.02 6.74 11.98
CA ALA A 102 10.28 5.86 10.85
C ALA A 102 11.68 6.07 10.26
N TRP A 103 12.35 4.99 9.88
CA TRP A 103 13.58 5.00 9.07
C TRP A 103 13.72 3.69 8.30
N LYS A 104 14.43 3.72 7.20
CA LYS A 104 14.70 2.51 6.41
C LYS A 104 15.71 1.62 7.11
N GLY A 105 15.37 0.34 7.26
CA GLY A 105 16.22 -0.67 7.89
C GLY A 105 16.02 -0.80 9.40
N MET A 106 14.80 -0.53 9.91
CA MET A 106 14.40 -0.88 11.27
C MET A 106 14.49 -2.39 11.49
N ASN A 107 14.83 -2.80 12.69
CA ASN A 107 14.59 -4.19 13.14
C ASN A 107 13.16 -4.33 13.70
N ALA A 108 12.77 -5.56 14.08
CA ALA A 108 11.40 -5.83 14.54
C ALA A 108 11.05 -5.08 15.84
N GLU A 109 11.99 -4.98 16.80
CA GLU A 109 11.78 -4.27 18.07
C GLU A 109 11.63 -2.76 17.83
N GLU A 110 12.44 -2.19 16.95
CA GLU A 110 12.35 -0.78 16.54
C GLU A 110 11.04 -0.49 15.82
N PHE A 111 10.58 -1.41 14.98
CA PHE A 111 9.31 -1.31 14.28
C PHE A 111 8.12 -1.25 15.26
N ASP A 112 8.05 -2.20 16.19
CA ASP A 112 7.00 -2.21 17.22
C ASP A 112 7.05 -0.94 18.08
N TRP A 113 8.25 -0.53 18.49
CA TRP A 113 8.45 0.71 19.25
C TRP A 113 7.95 1.95 18.48
N CYS A 114 8.21 2.04 17.17
CA CYS A 114 7.74 3.16 16.35
C CYS A 114 6.21 3.25 16.35
N ILE A 115 5.51 2.13 16.21
CA ILE A 115 4.04 2.08 16.26
C ILE A 115 3.56 2.54 17.65
N GLU A 116 4.15 2.05 18.74
CA GLU A 116 3.78 2.46 20.10
C GLU A 116 3.91 3.97 20.33
N GLN A 117 4.92 4.62 19.72
CA GLN A 117 5.09 6.07 19.83
C GLN A 117 3.94 6.86 19.21
N THR A 118 3.20 6.31 18.25
CA THR A 118 2.08 6.99 17.59
C THR A 118 0.81 7.05 18.44
N LEU A 119 0.72 6.24 19.51
CA LEU A 119 -0.53 6.08 20.27
C LEU A 119 -0.91 7.31 21.13
N PHE A 120 0.03 8.21 21.43
CA PHE A 120 -0.17 9.31 22.35
C PHE A 120 0.34 10.64 21.79
N PHE A 121 -0.41 11.70 22.02
CA PHE A 121 -0.20 13.04 21.47
C PHE A 121 0.16 14.05 22.56
N GLY A 122 1.06 14.97 22.23
CA GLY A 122 1.45 16.07 23.07
C GLY A 122 2.12 15.65 24.39
N GLU A 123 2.46 16.65 25.22
CA GLU A 123 3.06 16.43 26.54
C GLU A 123 2.07 15.77 27.52
N ASP A 124 0.78 16.09 27.38
CA ASP A 124 -0.31 15.53 28.18
C ASP A 124 -0.59 14.05 27.85
N ARG A 125 0.09 13.46 26.89
CA ARG A 125 -0.10 12.08 26.42
C ARG A 125 -1.56 11.73 26.13
N LYS A 126 -2.29 12.61 25.45
CA LYS A 126 -3.66 12.33 25.03
C LYS A 126 -3.68 11.14 24.08
N PRO A 127 -4.57 10.16 24.27
CA PRO A 127 -4.63 9.00 23.37
C PRO A 127 -5.11 9.38 21.98
N LEU A 128 -4.76 8.57 20.99
CA LEU A 128 -5.33 8.63 19.65
C LEU A 128 -6.86 8.52 19.73
N ASN A 129 -7.55 9.10 18.74
CA ASN A 129 -9.01 8.93 18.59
C ASN A 129 -9.44 8.60 17.14
N MET A 130 -8.47 8.48 16.23
CA MET A 130 -8.63 8.00 14.86
C MET A 130 -7.44 7.15 14.48
N ILE A 131 -7.66 6.13 13.66
CA ILE A 131 -6.61 5.27 13.13
C ILE A 131 -6.62 5.33 11.59
N LEU A 132 -5.43 5.41 10.99
CA LEU A 132 -5.18 5.18 9.59
C LEU A 132 -4.11 4.09 9.48
N ASP A 133 -4.46 2.93 8.97
CA ASP A 133 -3.60 1.74 9.00
C ASP A 133 -3.39 1.16 7.60
N ASP A 134 -2.29 0.43 7.47
CA ASP A 134 -1.92 -0.31 6.26
C ASP A 134 -1.34 -1.67 6.64
N GLY A 135 -2.18 -2.71 6.58
CA GLY A 135 -1.85 -4.07 6.96
C GLY A 135 -2.34 -4.47 8.34
N GLY A 136 -2.85 -3.54 9.15
CA GLY A 136 -3.50 -3.81 10.42
C GLY A 136 -2.55 -3.95 11.62
N ASP A 137 -1.29 -3.55 11.52
CA ASP A 137 -0.34 -3.72 12.64
C ASP A 137 -0.63 -2.72 13.77
N LEU A 138 -0.91 -1.46 13.46
CA LEU A 138 -1.33 -0.47 14.46
C LEU A 138 -2.66 -0.85 15.10
N SER A 139 -3.64 -1.22 14.28
CA SER A 139 -4.97 -1.62 14.75
C SER A 139 -4.92 -2.82 15.69
N ASN A 140 -4.17 -3.87 15.32
CA ASN A 140 -4.00 -5.06 16.16
C ASN A 140 -3.23 -4.74 17.44
N MET A 141 -2.19 -3.89 17.37
CA MET A 141 -1.48 -3.45 18.56
C MET A 141 -2.41 -2.75 19.55
N VAL A 142 -3.27 -1.83 19.07
CA VAL A 142 -4.25 -1.15 19.90
C VAL A 142 -5.26 -2.15 20.49
N PHE A 143 -5.83 -3.02 19.67
CA PHE A 143 -6.88 -3.93 20.12
C PHE A 143 -6.39 -5.00 21.11
N ASP A 144 -5.16 -5.47 20.93
CA ASP A 144 -4.64 -6.60 21.69
C ASP A 144 -3.72 -6.18 22.86
N LYS A 145 -2.96 -5.07 22.73
CA LYS A 145 -2.01 -4.61 23.76
C LYS A 145 -2.51 -3.37 24.55
N PHE A 146 -3.36 -2.52 23.95
CA PHE A 146 -3.83 -1.26 24.55
C PHE A 146 -5.35 -1.11 24.46
N PRO A 147 -6.15 -2.11 24.90
CA PRO A 147 -7.61 -2.09 24.74
C PRO A 147 -8.31 -0.94 25.50
N GLU A 148 -7.67 -0.36 26.49
CA GLU A 148 -8.18 0.81 27.22
C GLU A 148 -8.30 2.07 26.36
N LEU A 149 -7.56 2.15 25.25
CA LEU A 149 -7.60 3.29 24.32
C LEU A 149 -8.83 3.25 23.40
N ILE A 150 -9.42 2.08 23.20
CA ILE A 150 -10.53 1.85 22.26
C ILE A 150 -11.71 2.79 22.48
N LYS A 151 -12.02 3.11 23.73
CA LYS A 151 -13.12 4.02 24.11
C LYS A 151 -13.03 5.43 23.55
N GLU A 152 -11.83 5.89 23.21
CA GLU A 152 -11.59 7.21 22.62
C GLU A 152 -11.66 7.19 21.09
N ILE A 153 -11.51 6.01 20.47
CA ILE A 153 -11.37 5.86 19.03
C ILE A 153 -12.72 5.85 18.34
N LYS A 154 -12.92 6.76 17.38
CA LYS A 154 -14.17 6.89 16.62
C LYS A 154 -14.25 5.99 15.40
N GLY A 155 -13.10 5.54 14.88
CA GLY A 155 -13.03 4.64 13.75
C GLY A 155 -11.63 4.52 13.15
N LEU A 156 -11.52 3.63 12.20
CA LEU A 156 -10.28 3.39 11.45
C LEU A 156 -10.54 3.32 9.95
N SER A 157 -9.53 3.64 9.16
CA SER A 157 -9.48 3.35 7.72
C SER A 157 -8.28 2.46 7.42
N GLU A 158 -8.50 1.44 6.58
CA GLU A 158 -7.49 0.43 6.24
C GLU A 158 -7.17 0.44 4.75
N GLU A 159 -5.88 0.56 4.43
CA GLU A 159 -5.37 0.75 3.06
C GLU A 159 -5.35 -0.52 2.23
N THR A 160 -5.01 -1.68 2.81
CA THR A 160 -4.59 -2.83 2.02
C THR A 160 -5.39 -4.11 2.29
N THR A 161 -5.42 -4.99 1.31
CA THR A 161 -6.16 -6.26 1.33
C THR A 161 -5.90 -7.08 2.59
N THR A 162 -4.65 -7.14 3.06
CA THR A 162 -4.29 -7.97 4.21
C THR A 162 -4.86 -7.43 5.52
N GLY A 163 -4.79 -6.11 5.72
CA GLY A 163 -5.41 -5.48 6.90
C GLY A 163 -6.93 -5.62 6.86
N VAL A 164 -7.53 -5.41 5.69
CA VAL A 164 -8.97 -5.64 5.48
C VAL A 164 -9.39 -7.07 5.83
N HIS A 165 -8.60 -8.07 5.43
CA HIS A 165 -8.87 -9.46 5.80
C HIS A 165 -8.87 -9.67 7.32
N ARG A 166 -7.88 -9.12 8.03
CA ARG A 166 -7.82 -9.15 9.51
C ARG A 166 -9.04 -8.48 10.16
N LEU A 167 -9.51 -7.37 9.59
CA LEU A 167 -10.72 -6.69 10.07
C LEU A 167 -11.99 -7.53 9.86
N TYR A 168 -12.16 -8.17 8.71
CA TYR A 168 -13.27 -9.08 8.45
C TYR A 168 -13.24 -10.29 9.38
N GLU A 169 -12.07 -10.87 9.66
CA GLU A 169 -11.95 -11.95 10.66
C GLU A 169 -12.42 -11.51 12.05
N ARG A 170 -11.99 -10.32 12.51
CA ARG A 170 -12.45 -9.77 13.79
C ARG A 170 -13.96 -9.51 13.80
N MET A 171 -14.50 -8.98 12.71
CA MET A 171 -15.92 -8.74 12.56
C MET A 171 -16.72 -10.06 12.64
N GLN A 172 -16.30 -11.10 11.93
CA GLN A 172 -16.93 -12.43 11.95
C GLN A 172 -16.87 -13.07 13.35
N LYS A 173 -15.79 -12.87 14.09
CA LYS A 173 -15.61 -13.34 15.47
C LYS A 173 -16.33 -12.47 16.50
N GLY A 174 -16.95 -11.35 16.09
CA GLY A 174 -17.59 -10.38 17.00
C GLY A 174 -16.59 -9.63 17.89
N THR A 175 -15.34 -9.53 17.48
CA THR A 175 -14.23 -8.88 18.23
C THR A 175 -13.72 -7.60 17.61
N LEU A 176 -14.36 -7.08 16.58
CA LEU A 176 -14.05 -5.75 16.01
C LEU A 176 -14.66 -4.66 16.92
N PRO A 177 -13.83 -3.86 17.62
CA PRO A 177 -14.34 -3.01 18.68
C PRO A 177 -14.78 -1.62 18.21
N ILE A 178 -14.47 -1.21 16.98
CA ILE A 178 -14.74 0.10 16.40
C ILE A 178 -15.17 -0.04 14.93
N PRO A 179 -15.86 0.96 14.36
CA PRO A 179 -16.18 0.98 12.94
C PRO A 179 -14.90 1.10 12.08
N ALA A 180 -14.88 0.40 10.96
CA ALA A 180 -13.77 0.40 10.01
C ALA A 180 -14.24 0.71 8.59
N ILE A 181 -13.52 1.57 7.87
CA ILE A 181 -13.70 1.77 6.43
C ILE A 181 -12.55 1.08 5.67
N ASN A 182 -12.94 0.13 4.84
CA ASN A 182 -12.07 -0.58 3.92
C ASN A 182 -11.83 0.30 2.69
N ILE A 183 -10.63 0.89 2.61
CA ILE A 183 -10.22 1.72 1.48
C ILE A 183 -9.78 0.87 0.30
N ASN A 184 -9.16 -0.29 0.57
CA ASN A 184 -8.68 -1.16 -0.49
C ASN A 184 -9.74 -1.49 -1.54
N ASP A 185 -11.00 -1.67 -1.12
CA ASP A 185 -12.10 -2.05 -2.01
C ASP A 185 -12.87 -0.86 -2.59
N SER A 186 -12.49 0.38 -2.30
CA SER A 186 -12.89 1.53 -3.10
C SER A 186 -12.38 1.34 -4.53
N VAL A 187 -13.23 1.57 -5.54
CA VAL A 187 -12.86 1.30 -6.93
C VAL A 187 -11.70 2.19 -7.37
N THR A 188 -11.72 3.46 -6.96
CA THR A 188 -10.62 4.41 -7.24
C THR A 188 -9.33 4.10 -6.47
N LYS A 189 -9.35 3.13 -5.54
CA LYS A 189 -8.15 2.57 -4.93
C LYS A 189 -7.75 1.28 -5.64
N SER A 190 -8.55 0.22 -5.56
CA SER A 190 -8.17 -1.12 -6.04
C SER A 190 -7.86 -1.18 -7.53
N LYS A 191 -8.65 -0.49 -8.37
CA LYS A 191 -8.47 -0.50 -9.82
C LYS A 191 -7.39 0.47 -10.31
N PHE A 192 -6.87 1.33 -9.44
CA PHE A 192 -5.81 2.30 -9.74
C PHE A 192 -4.50 1.94 -9.04
N ASP A 193 -4.47 1.99 -7.71
CA ASP A 193 -3.28 1.66 -6.91
C ASP A 193 -2.80 0.23 -7.16
N ASN A 194 -3.64 -0.76 -6.87
CA ASN A 194 -3.22 -2.16 -6.97
C ASN A 194 -2.87 -2.56 -8.40
N LYS A 195 -3.52 -1.98 -9.40
CA LYS A 195 -3.27 -2.29 -10.83
C LYS A 195 -2.19 -1.38 -11.42
N TYR A 196 -2.47 -0.09 -11.55
CA TYR A 196 -1.56 0.84 -12.23
C TYR A 196 -0.33 1.16 -11.39
N GLY A 197 -0.46 1.22 -10.06
CA GLY A 197 0.69 1.40 -9.17
C GLY A 197 1.70 0.26 -9.31
N CYS A 198 1.24 -0.99 -9.29
CA CYS A 198 2.11 -2.15 -9.49
C CYS A 198 2.64 -2.23 -10.92
N ARG A 199 1.84 -1.81 -11.91
CA ARG A 199 2.28 -1.73 -13.31
C ARG A 199 3.51 -0.83 -13.47
N GLU A 200 3.49 0.36 -12.87
CA GLU A 200 4.62 1.28 -12.93
C GLU A 200 5.81 0.81 -12.06
N SER A 201 5.55 0.40 -10.84
CA SER A 201 6.58 0.21 -9.81
C SER A 201 7.32 -1.14 -9.89
N LEU A 202 6.70 -2.21 -10.41
CA LEU A 202 7.36 -3.53 -10.49
C LEU A 202 8.58 -3.50 -11.41
N VAL A 203 8.38 -3.08 -12.64
CA VAL A 203 9.44 -3.05 -13.66
C VAL A 203 10.52 -2.03 -13.29
N ASP A 204 10.16 -0.90 -12.70
CA ASP A 204 11.10 0.08 -12.15
C ASP A 204 12.00 -0.58 -11.09
N ALA A 205 11.42 -1.31 -10.14
CA ALA A 205 12.18 -1.99 -9.09
C ALA A 205 13.13 -3.05 -9.64
N ILE A 206 12.67 -3.90 -10.55
CA ILE A 206 13.52 -4.94 -11.16
C ILE A 206 14.69 -4.29 -11.91
N ARG A 207 14.45 -3.23 -12.68
CA ARG A 207 15.51 -2.52 -13.42
C ARG A 207 16.53 -1.88 -12.48
N ARG A 208 16.09 -1.14 -11.48
CA ARG A 208 16.99 -0.52 -10.48
C ARG A 208 17.80 -1.54 -9.71
N ALA A 209 17.17 -2.66 -9.34
CA ALA A 209 17.85 -3.73 -8.60
C ALA A 209 18.92 -4.43 -9.43
N THR A 210 18.68 -4.68 -10.72
CA THR A 210 19.45 -5.67 -11.48
C THR A 210 20.11 -5.14 -12.74
N ASP A 211 19.70 -3.96 -13.24
CA ASP A 211 20.10 -3.43 -14.56
C ASP A 211 19.86 -4.43 -15.73
N LEU A 212 18.96 -5.39 -15.52
CA LEU A 212 18.69 -6.47 -16.46
C LEU A 212 17.92 -5.96 -17.68
N MET A 213 18.33 -6.39 -18.87
CA MET A 213 17.49 -6.27 -20.05
C MET A 213 16.32 -7.23 -19.95
N LEU A 214 15.11 -6.70 -19.86
CA LEU A 214 13.88 -7.48 -19.68
C LEU A 214 13.43 -8.15 -20.98
N ALA A 215 13.60 -7.48 -22.12
CA ALA A 215 13.14 -8.00 -23.42
C ALA A 215 13.72 -9.40 -23.70
N GLY A 216 12.84 -10.30 -24.12
CA GLY A 216 13.20 -11.69 -24.44
C GLY A 216 13.25 -12.65 -23.26
N LYS A 217 13.14 -12.15 -22.02
CA LYS A 217 13.04 -12.99 -20.81
C LYS A 217 11.68 -13.67 -20.69
N VAL A 218 11.62 -14.70 -19.84
CA VAL A 218 10.39 -15.34 -19.39
C VAL A 218 10.14 -14.95 -17.94
N ALA A 219 8.96 -14.40 -17.65
CA ALA A 219 8.54 -14.12 -16.28
C ALA A 219 7.34 -14.98 -15.90
N VAL A 220 7.35 -15.46 -14.66
CA VAL A 220 6.18 -16.06 -14.02
C VAL A 220 5.60 -15.04 -13.05
N VAL A 221 4.31 -14.73 -13.21
CA VAL A 221 3.53 -13.90 -12.27
C VAL A 221 2.55 -14.83 -11.56
N ALA A 222 2.72 -14.99 -10.26
CA ALA A 222 1.83 -15.77 -9.43
C ALA A 222 0.70 -14.88 -8.90
N GLY A 223 -0.53 -15.18 -9.30
CA GLY A 223 -1.73 -14.39 -9.05
C GLY A 223 -2.10 -13.46 -10.21
N PHE A 224 -3.41 -13.37 -10.51
CA PHE A 224 -3.95 -12.49 -11.57
C PHE A 224 -5.13 -11.64 -11.04
N GLY A 225 -5.06 -11.25 -9.76
CA GLY A 225 -5.84 -10.15 -9.20
C GLY A 225 -5.36 -8.79 -9.75
N ASP A 226 -5.78 -7.67 -9.16
CA ASP A 226 -5.41 -6.34 -9.67
C ASP A 226 -3.88 -6.13 -9.69
N VAL A 227 -3.18 -6.55 -8.65
CA VAL A 227 -1.70 -6.50 -8.56
C VAL A 227 -1.05 -7.35 -9.66
N GLY A 228 -1.49 -8.59 -9.82
CA GLY A 228 -0.95 -9.50 -10.84
C GLY A 228 -1.23 -9.02 -12.26
N LYS A 229 -2.42 -8.46 -12.52
CA LYS A 229 -2.77 -7.87 -13.83
C LYS A 229 -1.85 -6.72 -14.20
N GLY A 230 -1.65 -5.76 -13.30
CA GLY A 230 -0.74 -4.65 -13.54
C GLY A 230 0.70 -5.12 -13.75
N SER A 231 1.15 -6.06 -12.93
CA SER A 231 2.50 -6.65 -13.03
C SER A 231 2.73 -7.39 -14.35
N ALA A 232 1.78 -8.22 -14.76
CA ALA A 232 1.85 -8.96 -16.03
C ALA A 232 1.86 -8.02 -17.23
N ASP A 233 1.02 -6.97 -17.21
CA ASP A 233 0.97 -5.95 -18.26
C ASP A 233 2.30 -5.23 -18.46
N SER A 234 2.91 -4.72 -17.39
CA SER A 234 4.17 -3.99 -17.51
C SER A 234 5.32 -4.87 -17.99
N LEU A 235 5.36 -6.12 -17.58
CA LEU A 235 6.33 -7.09 -18.07
C LEU A 235 6.12 -7.38 -19.56
N ARG A 236 4.87 -7.58 -20.00
CA ARG A 236 4.53 -7.76 -21.42
C ARG A 236 4.91 -6.55 -22.26
N ASP A 237 4.63 -5.33 -21.76
CA ASP A 237 5.01 -4.09 -22.45
C ASP A 237 6.54 -3.95 -22.56
N ALA A 238 7.29 -4.44 -21.58
CA ALA A 238 8.75 -4.54 -21.65
C ALA A 238 9.25 -5.69 -22.55
N LYS A 239 8.36 -6.35 -23.33
CA LYS A 239 8.65 -7.47 -24.22
C LYS A 239 9.13 -8.74 -23.52
N VAL A 240 8.67 -8.95 -22.29
CA VAL A 240 8.84 -10.20 -21.55
C VAL A 240 7.73 -11.18 -21.98
N ARG A 241 8.05 -12.46 -22.08
CA ARG A 241 7.06 -13.53 -22.22
C ARG A 241 6.54 -13.89 -20.84
N VAL A 242 5.26 -13.60 -20.58
CA VAL A 242 4.66 -13.76 -19.27
C VAL A 242 3.84 -15.03 -19.19
N ILE A 243 4.09 -15.82 -18.15
CA ILE A 243 3.30 -16.99 -17.75
C ILE A 243 2.62 -16.62 -16.43
N VAL A 244 1.31 -16.82 -16.34
CA VAL A 244 0.52 -16.58 -15.14
C VAL A 244 0.27 -17.91 -14.41
N THR A 245 0.31 -17.89 -13.08
CA THR A 245 -0.22 -18.98 -12.26
C THR A 245 -1.38 -18.47 -11.42
N GLU A 246 -2.50 -19.18 -11.39
CA GLU A 246 -3.73 -18.72 -10.74
C GLU A 246 -4.56 -19.88 -10.20
N ILE A 247 -5.28 -19.65 -9.11
CA ILE A 247 -6.20 -20.62 -8.49
C ILE A 247 -7.67 -20.30 -8.80
N ASP A 248 -8.00 -19.00 -8.97
CA ASP A 248 -9.34 -18.55 -9.31
C ASP A 248 -9.60 -18.81 -10.82
N PRO A 249 -10.62 -19.63 -11.16
CA PRO A 249 -10.91 -19.96 -12.55
C PRO A 249 -11.36 -18.74 -13.36
N ILE A 250 -11.95 -17.72 -12.75
CA ILE A 250 -12.35 -16.48 -13.43
C ILE A 250 -11.11 -15.67 -13.79
N CYS A 251 -10.21 -15.46 -12.84
CA CYS A 251 -8.96 -14.74 -13.09
C CYS A 251 -8.06 -15.50 -14.09
N ALA A 252 -8.00 -16.83 -14.00
CA ALA A 252 -7.27 -17.66 -14.96
C ALA A 252 -7.84 -17.53 -16.38
N LEU A 253 -9.18 -17.52 -16.51
CA LEU A 253 -9.84 -17.31 -17.80
C LEU A 253 -9.57 -15.92 -18.35
N GLN A 254 -9.62 -14.88 -17.51
CA GLN A 254 -9.26 -13.51 -17.92
C GLN A 254 -7.82 -13.45 -18.43
N ALA A 255 -6.87 -14.05 -17.71
CA ALA A 255 -5.47 -14.09 -18.14
C ALA A 255 -5.31 -14.75 -19.54
N ALA A 256 -6.00 -15.87 -19.76
CA ALA A 256 -6.00 -16.54 -21.04
C ALA A 256 -6.62 -15.69 -22.16
N MET A 257 -7.73 -14.98 -21.89
CA MET A 257 -8.37 -14.06 -22.85
C MET A 257 -7.48 -12.85 -23.19
N GLU A 258 -6.65 -12.40 -22.24
CA GLU A 258 -5.66 -11.35 -22.47
C GLU A 258 -4.39 -11.85 -23.19
N GLY A 259 -4.32 -13.14 -23.53
CA GLY A 259 -3.24 -13.74 -24.30
C GLY A 259 -2.05 -14.22 -23.46
N TYR A 260 -2.20 -14.32 -22.16
CA TYR A 260 -1.18 -14.93 -21.31
C TYR A 260 -1.27 -16.44 -21.30
N GLU A 261 -0.13 -17.10 -21.22
CA GLU A 261 -0.07 -18.52 -20.94
C GLU A 261 -0.36 -18.76 -19.45
N VAL A 262 -1.28 -19.66 -19.12
CA VAL A 262 -1.63 -19.99 -17.73
C VAL A 262 -1.19 -21.42 -17.44
N LYS A 263 -0.30 -21.59 -16.45
CA LYS A 263 0.30 -22.88 -16.06
C LYS A 263 0.32 -23.06 -14.54
N LYS A 264 0.51 -24.30 -14.10
CA LYS A 264 0.86 -24.58 -12.69
C LYS A 264 2.28 -24.11 -12.38
N MET A 265 2.53 -23.62 -11.16
CA MET A 265 3.84 -23.14 -10.72
C MET A 265 4.94 -24.19 -10.96
N ALA A 266 4.72 -25.45 -10.61
CA ALA A 266 5.69 -26.52 -10.79
C ALA A 266 6.18 -26.72 -12.24
N THR A 267 5.39 -26.28 -13.23
CA THR A 267 5.76 -26.28 -14.65
C THR A 267 6.41 -24.96 -15.05
N ALA A 268 5.76 -23.84 -14.72
CA ALA A 268 6.17 -22.49 -15.12
C ALA A 268 7.56 -22.11 -14.57
N ILE A 269 7.85 -22.50 -13.33
CA ILE A 269 9.09 -22.13 -12.63
C ILE A 269 10.37 -22.59 -13.35
N LYS A 270 10.30 -23.68 -14.11
CA LYS A 270 11.43 -24.23 -14.85
C LYS A 270 11.83 -23.38 -16.06
N GLU A 271 10.90 -22.57 -16.55
CA GLU A 271 11.09 -21.71 -17.72
C GLU A 271 11.44 -20.27 -17.32
N ALA A 272 11.21 -19.91 -16.04
CA ALA A 272 11.29 -18.55 -15.56
C ALA A 272 12.74 -18.02 -15.46
N ASP A 273 12.96 -16.83 -15.99
CA ASP A 273 14.12 -15.98 -15.69
C ASP A 273 13.78 -15.00 -14.54
N ILE A 274 12.50 -14.64 -14.40
CA ILE A 274 11.97 -13.74 -13.38
C ILE A 274 10.73 -14.38 -12.76
N VAL A 275 10.63 -14.37 -11.44
CA VAL A 275 9.47 -14.86 -10.69
C VAL A 275 8.95 -13.75 -9.81
N VAL A 276 7.67 -13.43 -9.97
CA VAL A 276 6.97 -12.38 -9.21
C VAL A 276 5.80 -13.00 -8.47
N THR A 277 5.73 -12.87 -7.16
CA THR A 277 4.57 -13.28 -6.37
C THR A 277 3.66 -12.09 -6.09
N ALA A 278 2.34 -12.28 -6.24
CA ALA A 278 1.31 -11.26 -6.14
C ALA A 278 -0.04 -11.85 -5.69
N THR A 279 -0.01 -12.87 -4.81
CA THR A 279 -1.20 -13.65 -4.45
C THR A 279 -1.86 -13.19 -3.14
N GLY A 280 -1.11 -12.48 -2.28
CA GLY A 280 -1.53 -12.18 -0.91
C GLY A 280 -1.68 -13.42 -0.02
N ASN A 281 -1.10 -14.55 -0.42
CA ASN A 281 -1.16 -15.83 0.30
C ASN A 281 0.23 -16.17 0.88
N CYS A 282 0.48 -17.42 1.25
CA CYS A 282 1.76 -17.87 1.78
C CYS A 282 2.29 -19.08 1.01
N ASN A 283 3.62 -19.31 1.10
CA ASN A 283 4.29 -20.49 0.57
C ASN A 283 4.03 -20.72 -0.94
N ILE A 284 4.00 -19.66 -1.72
CA ILE A 284 3.85 -19.72 -3.19
C ILE A 284 5.14 -20.22 -3.83
N ILE A 285 6.29 -19.72 -3.36
CA ILE A 285 7.62 -20.20 -3.75
C ILE A 285 8.21 -20.97 -2.57
N THR A 286 8.34 -22.27 -2.77
CA THR A 286 8.86 -23.21 -1.76
C THR A 286 10.23 -23.75 -2.14
N SER A 287 10.82 -24.55 -1.25
CA SER A 287 12.10 -25.23 -1.49
C SER A 287 12.17 -26.01 -2.82
N GLU A 288 11.08 -26.69 -3.21
CA GLU A 288 11.02 -27.46 -4.45
C GLU A 288 11.06 -26.54 -5.69
N HIS A 289 10.46 -25.36 -5.58
CA HIS A 289 10.51 -24.36 -6.63
C HIS A 289 11.92 -23.79 -6.78
N PHE A 290 12.60 -23.42 -5.70
CA PHE A 290 14.00 -22.95 -5.74
C PHE A 290 14.93 -23.96 -6.38
N LYS A 291 14.81 -25.25 -6.03
CA LYS A 291 15.60 -26.33 -6.66
C LYS A 291 15.35 -26.47 -8.16
N SER A 292 14.15 -26.11 -8.61
CA SER A 292 13.72 -26.25 -10.02
C SER A 292 14.00 -25.04 -10.90
N MET A 293 14.32 -23.87 -10.31
CA MET A 293 14.62 -22.62 -11.02
C MET A 293 15.84 -22.74 -11.94
N LYS A 294 15.91 -21.83 -12.91
CA LYS A 294 17.12 -21.61 -13.71
C LYS A 294 18.25 -21.01 -12.88
N HIS A 295 19.47 -21.17 -13.32
CA HIS A 295 20.59 -20.41 -12.81
C HIS A 295 20.40 -18.91 -13.06
N ASN A 296 20.68 -18.09 -12.05
CA ASN A 296 20.44 -16.65 -12.03
C ASN A 296 18.96 -16.22 -12.19
N ALA A 297 18.01 -17.10 -11.87
CA ALA A 297 16.62 -16.68 -11.78
C ALA A 297 16.45 -15.59 -10.71
N ILE A 298 15.68 -14.55 -11.03
CA ILE A 298 15.36 -13.44 -10.14
C ILE A 298 14.01 -13.73 -9.50
N VAL A 299 13.95 -13.66 -8.17
CA VAL A 299 12.73 -13.88 -7.39
C VAL A 299 12.40 -12.64 -6.61
N CYS A 300 11.17 -12.16 -6.73
CA CYS A 300 10.68 -11.01 -5.98
C CYS A 300 9.20 -11.15 -5.65
N ASN A 301 8.76 -10.38 -4.65
CA ASN A 301 7.40 -10.29 -4.21
C ASN A 301 6.89 -8.85 -4.36
N ILE A 302 5.66 -8.68 -4.80
CA ILE A 302 4.96 -7.39 -4.82
C ILE A 302 3.68 -7.42 -4.00
N GLY A 303 3.41 -8.53 -3.30
CA GLY A 303 2.39 -8.65 -2.27
C GLY A 303 2.83 -7.96 -0.98
N HIS A 304 1.87 -7.61 -0.12
CA HIS A 304 2.13 -6.82 1.09
C HIS A 304 3.11 -7.47 2.08
N PHE A 305 2.96 -8.77 2.35
CA PHE A 305 3.80 -9.51 3.28
C PHE A 305 4.87 -10.38 2.60
N ASP A 306 5.88 -10.75 3.38
CA ASP A 306 7.06 -11.50 2.97
C ASP A 306 6.91 -13.04 3.05
N ASN A 307 5.69 -13.53 3.27
CA ASN A 307 5.40 -14.95 3.48
C ASN A 307 5.06 -15.73 2.19
N GLU A 308 4.97 -15.06 1.04
CA GLU A 308 4.75 -15.73 -0.26
C GLU A 308 5.98 -16.53 -0.71
N ILE A 309 7.17 -16.10 -0.32
CA ILE A 309 8.45 -16.74 -0.66
C ILE A 309 9.03 -17.35 0.62
N ASP A 310 9.37 -18.64 0.60
CA ASP A 310 9.95 -19.35 1.74
C ASP A 310 11.41 -18.91 2.01
N MET A 311 11.55 -17.68 2.48
CA MET A 311 12.84 -17.11 2.86
C MET A 311 13.42 -17.81 4.10
N ALA A 312 12.57 -18.38 4.97
CA ALA A 312 13.02 -19.11 6.14
C ALA A 312 13.83 -20.35 5.73
N TRP A 313 13.32 -21.15 4.79
CA TRP A 313 14.07 -22.29 4.25
C TRP A 313 15.36 -21.84 3.56
N LEU A 314 15.29 -20.80 2.75
CA LEU A 314 16.46 -20.32 1.99
C LEU A 314 17.56 -19.83 2.94
N ASN A 315 17.21 -19.07 3.96
CA ASN A 315 18.18 -18.56 4.96
C ASN A 315 18.74 -19.68 5.85
N THR A 316 17.92 -20.64 6.27
CA THR A 316 18.39 -21.73 7.15
C THR A 316 19.22 -22.77 6.41
N THR A 317 18.88 -23.09 5.15
CA THR A 317 19.52 -24.14 4.37
C THR A 317 20.68 -23.63 3.52
N HIS A 318 20.57 -22.40 3.02
CA HIS A 318 21.51 -21.81 2.06
C HIS A 318 22.09 -20.48 2.49
N GLY A 319 21.80 -20.03 3.73
CA GLY A 319 22.26 -18.74 4.26
C GLY A 319 23.78 -18.57 4.27
N ALA A 320 24.53 -19.66 4.45
CA ALA A 320 26.00 -19.64 4.38
C ALA A 320 26.54 -19.26 2.98
N SER A 321 25.72 -19.41 1.92
CA SER A 321 26.04 -19.01 0.55
C SER A 321 25.50 -17.63 0.16
N LYS A 322 24.79 -16.96 1.07
CA LYS A 322 24.21 -15.62 0.83
C LYS A 322 25.33 -14.61 0.56
N ILE A 323 25.21 -13.92 -0.54
CA ILE A 323 26.09 -12.78 -0.89
C ILE A 323 25.17 -11.60 -1.18
N GLU A 324 25.27 -10.54 -0.38
CA GLU A 324 24.66 -9.26 -0.70
C GLU A 324 25.45 -8.62 -1.86
N ILE A 325 24.80 -8.50 -3.04
CA ILE A 325 25.41 -7.88 -4.23
C ILE A 325 25.38 -6.37 -4.08
N LYS A 326 24.25 -5.83 -3.64
CA LYS A 326 24.02 -4.44 -3.26
C LYS A 326 22.80 -4.41 -2.32
N PRO A 327 22.50 -3.30 -1.64
CA PRO A 327 21.35 -3.25 -0.72
C PRO A 327 20.07 -3.78 -1.37
N GLN A 328 19.40 -4.71 -0.69
CA GLN A 328 18.16 -5.36 -1.12
C GLN A 328 18.30 -6.31 -2.34
N VAL A 329 19.51 -6.70 -2.70
CA VAL A 329 19.78 -7.65 -3.79
C VAL A 329 20.71 -8.75 -3.29
N ASP A 330 20.16 -9.89 -2.98
CA ASP A 330 20.87 -11.02 -2.40
C ASP A 330 20.99 -12.17 -3.40
N LYS A 331 22.15 -12.80 -3.43
CA LYS A 331 22.41 -14.01 -4.19
C LYS A 331 22.58 -15.20 -3.24
N TYR A 332 21.90 -16.29 -3.53
CA TYR A 332 22.02 -17.58 -2.82
C TYR A 332 22.43 -18.67 -3.79
N THR A 333 23.29 -19.60 -3.35
CA THR A 333 23.62 -20.80 -4.13
C THR A 333 22.76 -21.98 -3.65
N VAL A 334 21.91 -22.50 -4.53
CA VAL A 334 21.02 -23.65 -4.30
C VAL A 334 21.45 -24.80 -5.21
N GLY A 335 22.12 -25.80 -4.62
CA GLY A 335 22.78 -26.86 -5.39
C GLY A 335 23.89 -26.31 -6.28
N SER A 336 23.78 -26.47 -7.60
CA SER A 336 24.75 -25.93 -8.58
C SER A 336 24.32 -24.61 -9.23
N LYS A 337 23.26 -23.97 -8.73
CA LYS A 337 22.65 -22.78 -9.31
C LYS A 337 22.68 -21.61 -8.35
N ASP A 338 22.86 -20.43 -8.88
CA ASP A 338 22.65 -19.18 -8.14
C ASP A 338 21.21 -18.70 -8.36
N ILE A 339 20.60 -18.16 -7.31
CA ILE A 339 19.27 -17.53 -7.33
C ILE A 339 19.42 -16.13 -6.75
N ILE A 340 18.81 -15.14 -7.39
CA ILE A 340 18.83 -13.74 -6.95
C ILE A 340 17.47 -13.42 -6.31
N VAL A 341 17.49 -12.98 -5.06
CA VAL A 341 16.29 -12.59 -4.33
C VAL A 341 16.33 -11.08 -4.10
N LEU A 342 15.23 -10.41 -4.42
CA LEU A 342 15.08 -8.97 -4.24
C LEU A 342 14.30 -8.67 -2.97
N ALA A 343 14.71 -7.62 -2.25
CA ALA A 343 14.09 -7.09 -1.04
C ALA A 343 13.82 -8.16 0.04
N GLU A 344 14.64 -9.21 0.10
CA GLU A 344 14.48 -10.33 1.05
C GLU A 344 13.08 -10.98 1.00
N GLY A 345 12.43 -10.99 -0.18
CA GLY A 345 11.07 -11.49 -0.34
C GLY A 345 9.96 -10.54 0.09
N ARG A 346 10.29 -9.33 0.55
CA ARG A 346 9.34 -8.26 0.90
C ARG A 346 8.91 -7.48 -0.34
N LEU A 347 8.12 -6.42 -0.16
CA LEU A 347 7.68 -5.52 -1.23
C LEU A 347 8.85 -4.99 -2.07
N VAL A 348 9.01 -5.51 -3.28
CA VAL A 348 10.14 -5.18 -4.16
C VAL A 348 10.11 -3.72 -4.62
N ASN A 349 8.91 -3.18 -4.89
CA ASN A 349 8.73 -1.83 -5.37
C ASN A 349 9.14 -0.74 -4.36
N LEU A 350 9.05 -1.03 -3.06
CA LEU A 350 9.49 -0.14 -1.99
C LEU A 350 10.90 -0.49 -1.47
N GLY A 351 11.26 -1.77 -1.51
CA GLY A 351 12.60 -2.22 -1.12
C GLY A 351 13.67 -1.80 -2.11
N CYS A 352 13.43 -1.99 -3.40
CA CYS A 352 14.39 -1.76 -4.47
C CYS A 352 14.13 -0.50 -5.30
N ALA A 353 12.98 0.19 -5.14
CA ALA A 353 12.62 1.41 -5.83
C ALA A 353 11.90 2.39 -4.91
N MET A 354 11.09 3.29 -5.48
CA MET A 354 10.45 4.40 -4.78
C MET A 354 8.94 4.17 -4.53
N GLY A 355 8.43 2.97 -4.82
CA GLY A 355 7.01 2.64 -4.68
C GLY A 355 6.15 3.15 -5.83
N HIS A 356 4.86 3.34 -5.55
CA HIS A 356 3.89 3.79 -6.55
C HIS A 356 4.02 5.27 -6.88
N PRO A 357 3.72 5.70 -8.12
CA PRO A 357 3.80 7.10 -8.53
C PRO A 357 2.76 7.98 -7.82
N SER A 358 3.09 9.28 -7.68
CA SER A 358 2.31 10.24 -6.91
C SER A 358 0.85 10.34 -7.37
N PHE A 359 0.58 10.34 -8.67
CA PHE A 359 -0.79 10.42 -9.21
C PHE A 359 -1.67 9.23 -8.76
N VAL A 360 -1.10 8.01 -8.76
CA VAL A 360 -1.80 6.81 -8.29
C VAL A 360 -2.07 6.90 -6.79
N MET A 361 -1.07 7.28 -6.00
CA MET A 361 -1.23 7.43 -4.56
C MET A 361 -2.17 8.58 -4.18
N SER A 362 -2.31 9.60 -5.05
CA SER A 362 -3.34 10.62 -4.86
C SER A 362 -4.74 10.02 -4.82
N ASN A 363 -5.06 9.01 -5.66
CA ASN A 363 -6.34 8.33 -5.59
C ASN A 363 -6.55 7.63 -4.24
N SER A 364 -5.60 6.82 -3.80
CA SER A 364 -5.66 6.09 -2.53
C SER A 364 -5.78 7.04 -1.34
N PHE A 365 -4.94 8.06 -1.29
CA PHE A 365 -4.88 8.98 -0.15
C PHE A 365 -6.01 9.99 -0.11
N THR A 366 -6.62 10.30 -1.26
CA THR A 366 -7.90 11.04 -1.29
C THR A 366 -9.02 10.20 -0.68
N ASN A 367 -9.07 8.88 -0.98
CA ASN A 367 -9.99 7.94 -0.33
C ASN A 367 -9.76 7.90 1.19
N GLN A 368 -8.50 7.79 1.64
CA GLN A 368 -8.14 7.80 3.06
C GLN A 368 -8.62 9.08 3.76
N THR A 369 -8.33 10.23 3.18
CA THR A 369 -8.73 11.52 3.74
C THR A 369 -10.25 11.65 3.84
N LEU A 370 -10.98 11.23 2.81
CA LEU A 370 -12.45 11.24 2.82
C LEU A 370 -13.01 10.25 3.84
N ALA A 371 -12.39 9.09 4.05
CA ALA A 371 -12.81 8.14 5.07
C ALA A 371 -12.60 8.68 6.48
N GLN A 372 -11.46 9.34 6.75
CA GLN A 372 -11.22 10.01 8.03
C GLN A 372 -12.25 11.10 8.29
N LEU A 373 -12.57 11.91 7.27
CA LEU A 373 -13.65 12.92 7.35
C LEU A 373 -15.01 12.28 7.62
N GLU A 374 -15.35 11.22 6.90
CA GLU A 374 -16.64 10.53 7.04
C GLU A 374 -16.84 9.95 8.44
N LEU A 375 -15.82 9.28 8.98
CA LEU A 375 -15.88 8.73 10.33
C LEU A 375 -15.90 9.82 11.41
N TRP A 376 -15.10 10.86 11.26
CA TRP A 376 -14.98 11.93 12.26
C TRP A 376 -16.22 12.80 12.34
N MET A 377 -16.78 13.20 11.18
CA MET A 377 -17.90 14.14 11.10
C MET A 377 -19.26 13.47 11.36
N ASN A 378 -19.35 12.14 11.29
CA ASN A 378 -20.61 11.41 11.46
C ASN A 378 -20.54 10.43 12.66
N PRO A 379 -20.32 10.92 13.88
CA PRO A 379 -20.21 10.07 15.06
C PRO A 379 -21.52 9.28 15.29
N GLY A 380 -21.39 7.96 15.48
CA GLY A 380 -22.54 7.08 15.71
C GLY A 380 -23.32 6.65 14.47
N LYS A 381 -22.91 7.08 13.27
CA LYS A 381 -23.51 6.60 12.01
C LYS A 381 -23.14 5.15 11.70
N TYR A 382 -21.95 4.74 12.09
CA TYR A 382 -21.37 3.42 11.78
C TYR A 382 -21.33 2.55 13.02
N GLU A 383 -21.86 1.34 12.91
CA GLU A 383 -21.67 0.27 13.90
C GLU A 383 -20.25 -0.31 13.82
N ASN A 384 -19.85 -1.12 14.80
CA ASN A 384 -18.56 -1.82 14.80
C ASN A 384 -18.52 -2.93 13.74
N LYS A 385 -18.45 -2.50 12.48
CA LYS A 385 -18.42 -3.35 11.27
C LYS A 385 -17.43 -2.77 10.27
N VAL A 386 -17.09 -3.59 9.27
CA VAL A 386 -16.30 -3.15 8.11
C VAL A 386 -17.23 -2.63 7.03
N TYR A 387 -16.97 -1.43 6.56
CA TYR A 387 -17.71 -0.74 5.49
C TYR A 387 -16.78 -0.43 4.33
N THR A 388 -17.32 -0.29 3.12
CA THR A 388 -16.64 0.36 2.01
C THR A 388 -16.95 1.85 2.01
N LEU A 389 -16.07 2.65 1.41
CA LEU A 389 -16.34 4.08 1.26
C LEU A 389 -17.63 4.27 0.44
N PRO A 390 -18.57 5.17 0.85
CA PRO A 390 -19.78 5.45 0.10
C PRO A 390 -19.51 5.78 -1.37
N LYS A 391 -20.31 5.23 -2.30
CA LYS A 391 -20.08 5.31 -3.75
C LYS A 391 -19.92 6.73 -4.28
N HIS A 392 -20.68 7.68 -3.74
CA HIS A 392 -20.58 9.09 -4.13
C HIS A 392 -19.22 9.72 -3.75
N LEU A 393 -18.56 9.22 -2.68
CA LEU A 393 -17.21 9.66 -2.30
C LEU A 393 -16.15 9.00 -3.20
N ASP A 394 -16.32 7.73 -3.55
CA ASP A 394 -15.47 7.03 -4.51
C ASP A 394 -15.51 7.73 -5.89
N GLU A 395 -16.71 8.12 -6.38
CA GLU A 395 -16.84 8.93 -7.61
C GLU A 395 -16.23 10.34 -7.45
N LYS A 396 -16.34 10.97 -6.25
CA LYS A 396 -15.69 12.25 -5.99
C LYS A 396 -14.18 12.14 -6.15
N VAL A 397 -13.56 11.07 -5.64
CA VAL A 397 -12.12 10.82 -5.86
C VAL A 397 -11.79 10.85 -7.34
N ALA A 398 -12.49 10.08 -8.16
CA ALA A 398 -12.26 10.06 -9.60
C ALA A 398 -12.38 11.46 -10.22
N ARG A 399 -13.45 12.19 -9.91
CA ARG A 399 -13.70 13.55 -10.46
C ARG A 399 -12.56 14.52 -10.16
N LEU A 400 -11.97 14.45 -8.95
CA LEU A 400 -10.87 15.33 -8.55
C LEU A 400 -9.57 15.10 -9.35
N HIS A 401 -9.46 13.96 -10.06
CA HIS A 401 -8.27 13.59 -10.83
C HIS A 401 -8.41 13.82 -12.33
N LEU A 402 -9.65 13.96 -12.86
CA LEU A 402 -9.90 13.98 -14.31
C LEU A 402 -9.21 15.13 -15.04
N ALA A 403 -9.27 16.34 -14.47
CA ALA A 403 -8.67 17.52 -15.09
C ALA A 403 -7.14 17.40 -15.28
N LYS A 404 -6.46 16.72 -14.35
CA LYS A 404 -4.99 16.53 -14.42
C LYS A 404 -4.58 15.70 -15.64
N VAL A 405 -5.43 14.77 -16.06
CA VAL A 405 -5.19 13.89 -17.22
C VAL A 405 -5.97 14.31 -18.48
N GLY A 406 -6.55 15.52 -18.47
CA GLY A 406 -7.18 16.12 -19.64
C GLY A 406 -8.51 15.45 -20.03
N VAL A 407 -9.21 14.83 -19.08
CA VAL A 407 -10.51 14.17 -19.35
C VAL A 407 -11.65 15.18 -19.27
N GLU A 408 -12.49 15.19 -20.31
CA GLU A 408 -13.76 15.86 -20.35
C GLU A 408 -14.90 14.80 -20.26
N LEU A 409 -15.75 14.92 -19.23
CA LEU A 409 -16.86 14.00 -19.05
C LEU A 409 -18.06 14.41 -19.90
N GLU A 410 -18.74 13.41 -20.47
CA GLU A 410 -20.09 13.60 -21.01
C GLU A 410 -21.09 13.88 -19.89
N GLU A 411 -22.12 14.64 -20.21
CA GLU A 411 -23.22 14.96 -19.30
C GLU A 411 -24.51 14.27 -19.74
N LEU A 412 -25.23 13.69 -18.77
CA LEU A 412 -26.54 13.09 -19.04
C LEU A 412 -27.59 14.18 -19.23
N THR A 413 -28.41 14.02 -20.26
CA THR A 413 -29.69 14.75 -20.34
C THR A 413 -30.72 14.18 -19.35
N PRO A 414 -31.73 14.95 -18.92
CA PRO A 414 -32.78 14.45 -18.04
C PRO A 414 -33.45 13.17 -18.55
N ASP A 415 -33.66 13.08 -19.86
CA ASP A 415 -34.29 11.90 -20.48
C ASP A 415 -33.37 10.67 -20.42
N GLN A 416 -32.06 10.85 -20.64
CA GLN A 416 -31.08 9.77 -20.50
C GLN A 416 -30.99 9.29 -19.07
N ALA A 417 -30.89 10.21 -18.10
CA ALA A 417 -30.86 9.87 -16.69
C ALA A 417 -32.08 9.08 -16.24
N LYS A 418 -33.26 9.53 -16.67
CA LYS A 418 -34.56 8.85 -16.45
C LYS A 418 -34.60 7.47 -17.10
N TYR A 419 -34.11 7.34 -18.34
CA TYR A 419 -34.12 6.07 -19.08
C TYR A 419 -33.28 4.98 -18.38
N ILE A 420 -32.09 5.35 -17.90
CA ILE A 420 -31.20 4.40 -17.21
C ILE A 420 -31.40 4.33 -15.69
N GLY A 421 -32.29 5.19 -15.14
CA GLY A 421 -32.66 5.15 -13.72
C GLY A 421 -31.57 5.62 -12.76
N VAL A 422 -30.73 6.58 -13.14
CA VAL A 422 -29.66 7.14 -12.29
C VAL A 422 -29.82 8.65 -12.10
N PRO A 423 -29.26 9.22 -11.01
CA PRO A 423 -29.20 10.67 -10.87
C PRO A 423 -28.33 11.31 -11.96
N MET A 424 -28.66 12.53 -12.40
CA MET A 424 -27.89 13.23 -13.44
C MET A 424 -26.41 13.42 -13.10
N ASN A 425 -26.10 13.60 -11.81
CA ASN A 425 -24.74 13.87 -11.33
C ASN A 425 -24.11 12.67 -10.61
N GLY A 426 -24.68 11.46 -10.78
CA GLY A 426 -24.20 10.25 -10.10
C GLY A 426 -24.77 10.09 -8.67
N PRO A 427 -24.41 9.00 -7.99
CA PRO A 427 -23.58 7.91 -8.51
C PRO A 427 -24.25 7.15 -9.65
N TYR A 428 -23.44 6.79 -10.67
CA TYR A 428 -23.95 6.15 -11.89
C TYR A 428 -24.05 4.62 -11.76
N LYS A 429 -23.44 4.04 -10.75
CA LYS A 429 -23.46 2.61 -10.44
C LYS A 429 -23.90 2.40 -9.00
N ASN A 430 -24.47 1.25 -8.70
CA ASN A 430 -24.83 0.88 -7.33
C ASN A 430 -23.58 0.57 -6.49
N ASP A 431 -23.72 0.54 -5.16
CA ASP A 431 -22.62 0.35 -4.21
C ASP A 431 -21.85 -0.96 -4.38
N MET A 432 -22.50 -1.98 -4.96
CA MET A 432 -21.89 -3.31 -5.17
C MET A 432 -21.12 -3.44 -6.49
N TYR A 433 -21.21 -2.46 -7.36
CA TYR A 433 -20.54 -2.52 -8.66
C TYR A 433 -19.03 -2.28 -8.52
N ARG A 434 -18.21 -3.13 -9.14
CA ARG A 434 -16.73 -3.17 -9.00
C ARG A 434 -15.96 -3.03 -10.32
N TYR A 435 -16.46 -2.38 -11.32
CA TYR A 435 -15.82 -2.04 -12.62
C TYR A 435 -14.89 -3.12 -13.21
#